data_413a867bc92d2e6065763ffe028f464e
#
_entry.id   413a867bc92d2e6065763ffe028f464e
#
_cell.length_a   1.000
_cell.length_b   1.000
_cell.length_c   1.000
_cell.angle_alpha   90.00
_cell.angle_beta   90.00
_cell.angle_gamma   90.00
#
_symmetry.space_group_name_H-M   'P 1'
#
loop_
_entity.id
_entity.type
_entity.pdbx_description
1 polymer ?
#
loop_
_entity_poly.entity_id
_entity_poly.type
_entity_poly.pdbx_seq_one_letter_code
_entity_poly.pdbx_strand_id
1 'polypeptide(L)'
;MIHSFAITNYLGDRIKLDLREPEVSGFLIKSVTGLGPVKATVNTTEVVTNDGSMFNSARLSQRNIVFQIVFVDTVYGETIEDVRQKSYKYFPAKKSVEIIIETDNRYVRTSGYVESNEPNIFSSQEGTSISIICPDPFSYSAGEDGNNVTDFYSIDPMFEFPFSNESLTEPLLVFGEIQIKTEGVITYYGDAEIGVTIYIHAIGPASNINIYNTETREVMKIDTVKLQKLTGKGIVASDDIVINTSKGDKSITLIREGVSYNILNCLDKNTDWFTLAKGDNIFAFTADSGVTNLQFRIENKVIYEGV
;
A
#
# COMPACT_ATOMS: atom_id res chain seq x y z
N MET A 1 -12.90 6.23 18.71
CA MET A 1 -13.91 7.22 18.19
C MET A 1 -13.31 7.88 16.95
N ILE A 2 -14.15 8.32 15.98
CA ILE A 2 -13.67 9.12 14.84
C ILE A 2 -13.52 10.55 15.29
N HIS A 3 -12.39 11.19 14.97
CA HIS A 3 -12.09 12.58 15.32
C HIS A 3 -12.31 13.53 14.15
N SER A 4 -11.80 13.16 12.98
CA SER A 4 -11.87 14.05 11.83
C SER A 4 -11.83 13.30 10.50
N PHE A 5 -12.30 13.97 9.46
CA PHE A 5 -12.11 13.58 8.07
C PHE A 5 -11.32 14.68 7.36
N ALA A 6 -10.24 14.33 6.68
CA ALA A 6 -9.57 15.28 5.79
C ALA A 6 -9.85 14.85 4.34
N ILE A 7 -10.36 15.79 3.56
CA ILE A 7 -10.73 15.58 2.16
C ILE A 7 -9.75 16.34 1.29
N THR A 8 -9.13 15.64 0.36
CA THR A 8 -8.27 16.25 -0.66
C THR A 8 -8.93 16.06 -2.02
N ASN A 9 -9.21 17.16 -2.73
CA ASN A 9 -9.83 17.11 -4.04
C ASN A 9 -8.79 16.80 -5.14
N TYR A 10 -9.26 16.62 -6.37
CA TYR A 10 -8.43 16.30 -7.54
C TYR A 10 -7.39 17.38 -7.90
N LEU A 11 -7.50 18.61 -7.36
CA LEU A 11 -6.54 19.70 -7.53
C LEU A 11 -5.46 19.71 -6.44
N GLY A 12 -5.61 18.88 -5.40
CA GLY A 12 -4.74 18.88 -4.24
C GLY A 12 -5.18 19.82 -3.10
N ASP A 13 -6.30 20.56 -3.26
CA ASP A 13 -6.85 21.36 -2.17
C ASP A 13 -7.36 20.45 -1.06
N ARG A 14 -6.96 20.73 0.17
CA ARG A 14 -7.32 19.93 1.35
C ARG A 14 -8.19 20.71 2.32
N ILE A 15 -9.21 20.05 2.85
CA ILE A 15 -10.05 20.56 3.94
C ILE A 15 -10.15 19.51 5.05
N LYS A 16 -10.08 19.96 6.30
CA LYS A 16 -10.32 19.09 7.47
C LYS A 16 -11.75 19.34 7.99
N LEU A 17 -12.51 18.28 8.13
CA LEU A 17 -13.84 18.24 8.73
C LEU A 17 -13.68 17.69 10.14
N ASP A 18 -13.50 18.56 11.12
CA ASP A 18 -13.37 18.20 12.52
C ASP A 18 -14.76 17.99 13.12
N LEU A 19 -14.96 16.88 13.83
CA LEU A 19 -16.26 16.56 14.44
C LEU A 19 -16.54 17.40 15.71
N ARG A 20 -15.52 17.99 16.33
CA ARG A 20 -15.64 18.82 17.53
C ARG A 20 -15.81 20.29 17.21
N GLU A 21 -15.26 20.74 16.09
CA GLU A 21 -15.22 22.15 15.68
C GLU A 21 -15.74 22.31 14.24
N PRO A 22 -17.01 21.95 13.96
CA PRO A 22 -17.57 22.03 12.61
C PRO A 22 -17.62 23.43 12.04
N GLU A 23 -17.70 24.45 12.89
CA GLU A 23 -17.73 25.87 12.53
C GLU A 23 -16.39 26.36 11.92
N VAL A 24 -15.30 25.62 12.08
CA VAL A 24 -14.02 25.95 11.41
C VAL A 24 -14.11 25.67 9.92
N SER A 25 -14.74 24.55 9.55
CA SER A 25 -14.90 24.15 8.15
C SER A 25 -16.20 24.61 7.51
N GLY A 26 -17.23 24.84 8.32
CA GLY A 26 -18.61 25.07 7.90
C GLY A 26 -19.40 23.78 7.66
N PHE A 27 -18.80 22.60 7.86
CA PHE A 27 -19.40 21.30 7.58
C PHE A 27 -19.62 20.51 8.88
N LEU A 28 -20.88 20.46 9.33
CA LEU A 28 -21.30 19.60 10.42
C LEU A 28 -21.67 18.22 9.88
N ILE A 29 -20.88 17.22 10.19
CA ILE A 29 -21.15 15.85 9.78
C ILE A 29 -22.25 15.26 10.68
N LYS A 30 -23.40 14.95 10.08
CA LYS A 30 -24.52 14.30 10.76
C LYS A 30 -24.36 12.79 10.83
N SER A 31 -23.94 12.19 9.75
CA SER A 31 -23.65 10.76 9.68
C SER A 31 -22.73 10.45 8.51
N VAL A 32 -21.98 9.36 8.64
CA VAL A 32 -21.19 8.77 7.53
C VAL A 32 -21.50 7.28 7.50
N THR A 33 -21.79 6.75 6.31
CA THR A 33 -22.00 5.32 6.09
C THR A 33 -20.91 4.76 5.17
N GLY A 34 -20.73 3.45 5.15
CA GLY A 34 -19.73 2.79 4.30
C GLY A 34 -18.32 2.73 4.89
N LEU A 35 -18.14 3.04 6.18
CA LEU A 35 -16.84 2.99 6.87
C LEU A 35 -16.47 1.61 7.39
N GLY A 36 -17.43 0.70 7.55
CA GLY A 36 -17.21 -0.67 7.97
C GLY A 36 -16.75 -1.58 6.81
N PRO A 37 -16.56 -2.89 7.07
CA PRO A 37 -16.25 -3.88 6.05
C PRO A 37 -17.28 -3.87 4.91
N VAL A 38 -16.78 -4.00 3.69
CA VAL A 38 -17.62 -3.96 2.49
C VAL A 38 -18.38 -5.28 2.34
N LYS A 39 -19.64 -5.20 1.90
CA LYS A 39 -20.47 -6.38 1.64
C LYS A 39 -19.85 -7.25 0.54
N ALA A 40 -19.68 -8.54 0.85
CA ALA A 40 -19.26 -9.53 -0.13
C ALA A 40 -20.43 -9.98 -1.00
N THR A 41 -20.17 -10.20 -2.28
CA THR A 41 -21.06 -10.94 -3.18
C THR A 41 -20.64 -12.41 -3.15
N VAL A 42 -21.50 -13.26 -2.59
CA VAL A 42 -21.29 -14.71 -2.50
C VAL A 42 -22.06 -15.40 -3.63
N ASN A 43 -21.35 -16.15 -4.47
CA ASN A 43 -21.94 -16.93 -5.54
C ASN A 43 -22.12 -18.37 -5.06
N THR A 44 -23.34 -18.86 -5.14
CA THR A 44 -23.70 -20.22 -4.73
C THR A 44 -24.47 -20.92 -5.85
N THR A 45 -24.43 -22.25 -5.88
CA THR A 45 -25.23 -23.10 -6.77
C THR A 45 -26.13 -23.96 -5.93
N GLU A 46 -27.42 -23.94 -6.25
CA GLU A 46 -28.40 -24.84 -5.63
C GLU A 46 -28.31 -26.22 -6.26
N VAL A 47 -28.33 -27.27 -5.43
CA VAL A 47 -28.32 -28.67 -5.86
C VAL A 47 -29.71 -29.23 -5.56
N VAL A 48 -30.42 -29.65 -6.61
CA VAL A 48 -31.84 -30.07 -6.55
C VAL A 48 -32.10 -31.19 -5.54
N THR A 49 -31.11 -31.99 -5.21
CA THR A 49 -31.25 -33.16 -4.33
C THR A 49 -30.86 -32.90 -2.87
N ASN A 50 -30.33 -31.73 -2.55
CA ASN A 50 -29.85 -31.41 -1.20
C ASN A 50 -30.43 -30.07 -0.74
N ASP A 51 -30.73 -29.97 0.55
CA ASP A 51 -31.09 -28.71 1.17
C ASP A 51 -29.85 -27.80 1.25
N GLY A 52 -30.04 -26.49 0.94
CA GLY A 52 -29.00 -25.50 0.93
C GLY A 52 -28.33 -25.30 -0.43
N SER A 53 -27.19 -24.63 -0.44
CA SER A 53 -26.46 -24.32 -1.68
C SER A 53 -24.96 -24.56 -1.51
N MET A 54 -24.29 -24.88 -2.58
CA MET A 54 -22.84 -25.08 -2.62
C MET A 54 -22.15 -23.74 -2.90
N PHE A 55 -21.14 -23.39 -2.09
CA PHE A 55 -20.33 -22.21 -2.29
C PHE A 55 -19.43 -22.36 -3.52
N ASN A 56 -19.46 -21.38 -4.41
CA ASN A 56 -18.61 -21.35 -5.60
C ASN A 56 -17.47 -20.33 -5.46
N SER A 57 -17.83 -19.09 -5.13
CA SER A 57 -16.84 -17.99 -4.99
C SER A 57 -17.43 -16.84 -4.19
N ALA A 58 -16.56 -15.98 -3.67
CA ALA A 58 -16.96 -14.71 -3.07
C ALA A 58 -16.01 -13.61 -3.54
N ARG A 59 -16.52 -12.39 -3.67
CA ARG A 59 -15.74 -11.21 -3.96
C ARG A 59 -16.27 -10.01 -3.18
N LEU A 60 -15.39 -9.10 -2.78
CA LEU A 60 -15.78 -7.80 -2.24
C LEU A 60 -16.25 -6.88 -3.38
N SER A 61 -17.32 -6.15 -3.13
CA SER A 61 -17.80 -5.10 -4.04
C SER A 61 -17.00 -3.82 -3.82
N GLN A 62 -17.17 -2.84 -4.69
CA GLN A 62 -16.68 -1.49 -4.46
C GLN A 62 -17.28 -0.92 -3.17
N ARG A 63 -16.56 -0.03 -2.50
CA ARG A 63 -17.02 0.68 -1.31
C ARG A 63 -17.81 1.92 -1.73
N ASN A 64 -18.93 2.19 -1.07
CA ASN A 64 -19.62 3.47 -1.19
C ASN A 64 -19.63 4.16 0.17
N ILE A 65 -19.01 5.35 0.24
CA ILE A 65 -19.00 6.21 1.42
C ILE A 65 -20.00 7.34 1.19
N VAL A 66 -20.99 7.45 2.08
CA VAL A 66 -21.98 8.52 2.00
C VAL A 66 -21.89 9.40 3.22
N PHE A 67 -21.61 10.67 2.97
CA PHE A 67 -21.63 11.72 3.98
C PHE A 67 -22.98 12.44 3.99
N GLN A 68 -23.58 12.57 5.16
CA GLN A 68 -24.69 13.48 5.42
C GLN A 68 -24.14 14.69 6.19
N ILE A 69 -24.13 15.85 5.55
CA ILE A 69 -23.52 17.08 6.06
C ILE A 69 -24.58 18.15 6.18
N VAL A 70 -24.55 18.91 7.27
CA VAL A 70 -25.32 20.13 7.47
C VAL A 70 -24.36 21.30 7.36
N PHE A 71 -24.77 22.35 6.67
CA PHE A 71 -23.98 23.58 6.55
C PHE A 71 -24.21 24.46 7.77
N VAL A 72 -23.12 24.99 8.31
CA VAL A 72 -23.15 25.93 9.44
C VAL A 72 -22.30 27.16 9.10
N ASP A 73 -22.65 28.29 9.69
CA ASP A 73 -21.86 29.50 9.54
C ASP A 73 -20.47 29.28 10.12
N THR A 74 -19.46 29.80 9.45
CA THR A 74 -18.08 29.62 9.92
C THR A 74 -17.68 30.72 10.88
N VAL A 75 -16.72 30.42 11.76
CA VAL A 75 -16.07 31.41 12.64
C VAL A 75 -15.37 32.55 11.87
N TYR A 76 -15.12 32.35 10.58
CA TYR A 76 -14.49 33.30 9.68
C TYR A 76 -15.48 34.20 8.95
N GLY A 77 -16.80 34.05 9.23
CA GLY A 77 -17.86 34.87 8.66
C GLY A 77 -18.35 34.40 7.27
N GLU A 78 -18.00 33.19 6.86
CA GLU A 78 -18.59 32.57 5.67
C GLU A 78 -20.05 32.21 5.96
N THR A 79 -20.95 32.56 5.07
CA THR A 79 -22.38 32.25 5.17
C THR A 79 -22.66 30.80 4.75
N ILE A 80 -23.86 30.30 5.06
CA ILE A 80 -24.32 28.95 4.61
C ILE A 80 -24.21 28.81 3.09
N GLU A 81 -24.47 29.88 2.33
CA GLU A 81 -24.32 29.87 0.88
C GLU A 81 -22.86 29.71 0.45
N ASP A 82 -21.93 30.38 1.10
CA ASP A 82 -20.50 30.26 0.81
C ASP A 82 -20.03 28.84 1.12
N VAL A 83 -20.45 28.25 2.24
CA VAL A 83 -20.16 26.86 2.62
C VAL A 83 -20.75 25.87 1.62
N ARG A 84 -21.97 26.13 1.12
CA ARG A 84 -22.57 25.30 0.06
C ARG A 84 -21.72 25.34 -1.22
N GLN A 85 -21.28 26.51 -1.68
CA GLN A 85 -20.39 26.66 -2.83
C GLN A 85 -19.02 25.99 -2.59
N LYS A 86 -18.51 26.10 -1.36
CA LYS A 86 -17.30 25.41 -0.91
C LYS A 86 -17.44 23.88 -1.02
N SER A 87 -18.63 23.30 -0.77
CA SER A 87 -18.87 21.87 -0.97
C SER A 87 -18.70 21.44 -2.42
N TYR A 88 -19.06 22.27 -3.39
CA TYR A 88 -18.87 21.97 -4.82
C TYR A 88 -17.39 21.96 -5.22
N LYS A 89 -16.56 22.76 -4.56
CA LYS A 89 -15.12 22.79 -4.77
C LYS A 89 -14.44 21.52 -4.27
N TYR A 90 -14.79 21.05 -3.07
CA TYR A 90 -14.15 19.90 -2.46
C TYR A 90 -14.74 18.55 -2.90
N PHE A 91 -16.03 18.54 -3.30
CA PHE A 91 -16.73 17.34 -3.76
C PHE A 91 -17.33 17.52 -5.16
N PRO A 92 -16.49 17.80 -6.18
CA PRO A 92 -16.98 17.95 -7.55
C PRO A 92 -17.33 16.56 -8.13
N ALA A 93 -18.53 16.43 -8.70
CA ALA A 93 -18.99 15.19 -9.30
C ALA A 93 -18.04 14.67 -10.39
N LYS A 94 -17.87 13.37 -10.52
CA LYS A 94 -16.98 12.64 -11.47
C LYS A 94 -15.48 12.84 -11.22
N LYS A 95 -15.08 13.55 -10.20
CA LYS A 95 -13.65 13.76 -9.90
C LYS A 95 -13.20 12.90 -8.74
N SER A 96 -11.91 12.60 -8.74
CA SER A 96 -11.29 11.85 -7.64
C SER A 96 -11.19 12.71 -6.38
N VAL A 97 -11.38 12.06 -5.25
CA VAL A 97 -11.14 12.62 -3.94
C VAL A 97 -10.40 11.59 -3.09
N GLU A 98 -9.54 12.08 -2.23
CA GLU A 98 -8.90 11.28 -1.18
C GLU A 98 -9.52 11.64 0.15
N ILE A 99 -9.88 10.63 0.92
CA ILE A 99 -10.49 10.75 2.24
C ILE A 99 -9.50 10.17 3.24
N ILE A 100 -9.04 10.98 4.17
CA ILE A 100 -8.24 10.53 5.31
C ILE A 100 -9.14 10.57 6.54
N ILE A 101 -9.17 9.49 7.30
CA ILE A 101 -10.03 9.31 8.46
C ILE A 101 -9.13 9.10 9.68
N GLU A 102 -9.31 9.95 10.67
CA GLU A 102 -8.57 9.92 11.93
C GLU A 102 -9.47 9.37 13.04
N THR A 103 -9.01 8.28 13.66
CA THR A 103 -9.67 7.66 14.83
C THR A 103 -8.69 7.55 15.99
N ASP A 104 -9.15 7.06 17.16
CA ASP A 104 -8.28 6.82 18.33
C ASP A 104 -7.09 5.90 18.00
N ASN A 105 -7.29 4.90 17.12
CA ASN A 105 -6.32 3.82 16.90
C ASN A 105 -5.88 3.69 15.44
N ARG A 106 -6.52 4.40 14.50
CA ARG A 106 -6.27 4.27 13.07
C ARG A 106 -6.20 5.64 12.40
N TYR A 107 -5.25 5.78 11.52
CA TYR A 107 -5.14 6.90 10.59
C TYR A 107 -5.10 6.32 9.19
N VAL A 108 -6.25 6.38 8.51
CA VAL A 108 -6.45 5.63 7.26
C VAL A 108 -6.82 6.53 6.10
N ARG A 109 -6.46 6.10 4.92
CA ARG A 109 -6.67 6.76 3.64
C ARG A 109 -7.49 5.88 2.71
N THR A 110 -8.49 6.46 2.06
CA THR A 110 -9.30 5.82 1.02
C THR A 110 -9.46 6.79 -0.14
N SER A 111 -9.36 6.30 -1.37
CA SER A 111 -9.54 7.12 -2.57
C SER A 111 -10.79 6.69 -3.32
N GLY A 112 -11.55 7.66 -3.80
CA GLY A 112 -12.79 7.40 -4.53
C GLY A 112 -13.13 8.51 -5.52
N TYR A 113 -14.27 8.36 -6.16
CA TYR A 113 -14.83 9.33 -7.11
C TYR A 113 -16.18 9.80 -6.60
N VAL A 114 -16.39 11.12 -6.61
CA VAL A 114 -17.67 11.69 -6.20
C VAL A 114 -18.74 11.29 -7.23
N GLU A 115 -19.71 10.51 -6.78
CA GLU A 115 -20.87 10.10 -7.57
C GLU A 115 -21.91 11.23 -7.62
N SER A 116 -22.27 11.74 -6.45
CA SER A 116 -23.24 12.84 -6.32
C SER A 116 -22.88 13.77 -5.16
N ASN A 117 -23.30 15.01 -5.29
CA ASN A 117 -23.35 16.02 -4.23
C ASN A 117 -24.70 16.72 -4.35
N GLU A 118 -25.65 16.35 -3.49
CA GLU A 118 -27.06 16.71 -3.58
C GLU A 118 -27.44 17.65 -2.43
N PRO A 119 -27.35 18.99 -2.63
CA PRO A 119 -27.70 19.94 -1.59
C PRO A 119 -29.22 20.06 -1.42
N ASN A 120 -29.64 20.15 -0.17
CA ASN A 120 -31.03 20.40 0.21
C ASN A 120 -31.23 21.89 0.55
N ILE A 121 -31.47 22.69 -0.48
CA ILE A 121 -31.49 24.17 -0.39
C ILE A 121 -32.79 24.72 0.27
N PHE A 122 -33.91 23.97 0.19
CA PHE A 122 -35.21 24.39 0.68
C PHE A 122 -35.56 23.80 2.06
N SER A 123 -34.58 23.30 2.78
CA SER A 123 -34.75 22.79 4.13
C SER A 123 -34.55 23.88 5.18
N SER A 124 -35.16 23.69 6.33
CA SER A 124 -34.88 24.55 7.51
C SER A 124 -33.45 24.47 8.01
N GLN A 125 -32.77 23.37 7.67
CA GLN A 125 -31.33 23.18 7.85
C GLN A 125 -30.74 22.78 6.50
N GLU A 126 -30.09 23.72 5.84
CA GLU A 126 -29.39 23.40 4.59
C GLU A 126 -28.24 22.43 4.84
N GLY A 127 -28.07 21.51 3.91
CA GLY A 127 -27.05 20.50 3.98
C GLY A 127 -26.87 19.78 2.65
N THR A 128 -26.07 18.75 2.62
CA THR A 128 -25.86 17.95 1.42
C THR A 128 -25.66 16.47 1.74
N SER A 129 -26.09 15.62 0.81
CA SER A 129 -25.74 14.21 0.76
C SER A 129 -24.68 14.01 -0.31
N ILE A 130 -23.51 13.50 0.08
CA ILE A 130 -22.37 13.29 -0.82
C ILE A 130 -22.10 11.80 -0.89
N SER A 131 -22.23 11.21 -2.07
CA SER A 131 -21.92 9.81 -2.36
C SER A 131 -20.56 9.71 -3.06
N ILE A 132 -19.65 8.88 -2.52
CA ILE A 132 -18.31 8.67 -3.04
C ILE A 132 -18.11 7.18 -3.27
N ILE A 133 -17.90 6.79 -4.52
CA ILE A 133 -17.60 5.42 -4.91
C ILE A 133 -16.10 5.20 -4.87
N CYS A 134 -15.66 4.29 -4.02
CA CYS A 134 -14.28 3.84 -3.92
C CYS A 134 -14.16 2.48 -4.63
N PRO A 135 -13.49 2.42 -5.81
CA PRO A 135 -13.31 1.16 -6.55
C PRO A 135 -12.54 0.12 -5.74
N ASP A 136 -11.60 0.55 -4.93
CA ASP A 136 -10.89 -0.30 -3.98
C ASP A 136 -11.72 -0.42 -2.69
N PRO A 137 -12.08 -1.64 -2.27
CA PRO A 137 -12.85 -1.86 -1.05
C PRO A 137 -12.07 -1.62 0.23
N PHE A 138 -10.74 -1.58 0.17
CA PHE A 138 -9.87 -1.44 1.32
C PHE A 138 -9.50 0.01 1.62
N SER A 139 -9.18 0.26 2.88
CA SER A 139 -8.55 1.49 3.34
C SER A 139 -7.08 1.22 3.65
N TYR A 140 -6.21 2.16 3.34
CA TYR A 140 -4.77 2.04 3.56
C TYR A 140 -4.35 2.87 4.77
N SER A 141 -3.35 2.42 5.51
CA SER A 141 -2.73 3.28 6.52
C SER A 141 -2.20 4.56 5.86
N ALA A 142 -2.46 5.71 6.47
CA ALA A 142 -2.02 7.03 5.99
C ALA A 142 -0.90 7.63 6.86
N GLY A 143 -0.54 6.98 7.97
CA GLY A 143 0.57 7.37 8.84
C GLY A 143 1.95 6.99 8.31
N GLU A 144 2.96 7.27 9.10
CA GLU A 144 4.34 6.85 8.82
C GLU A 144 4.45 5.33 8.70
N ASP A 145 3.62 4.58 9.43
CA ASP A 145 3.49 3.11 9.35
C ASP A 145 2.74 2.63 8.10
N GLY A 146 2.36 3.53 7.20
CA GLY A 146 1.58 3.21 6.00
C GLY A 146 2.32 2.36 4.98
N ASN A 147 3.65 2.45 4.97
CA ASN A 147 4.54 1.62 4.19
C ASN A 147 5.57 1.00 5.14
N ASN A 148 5.42 -0.28 5.45
CA ASN A 148 6.41 -1.01 6.20
C ASN A 148 7.54 -1.42 5.27
N VAL A 149 8.78 -1.15 5.69
CA VAL A 149 10.01 -1.50 4.98
C VAL A 149 10.81 -2.44 5.86
N THR A 150 11.14 -3.61 5.34
CA THR A 150 12.01 -4.57 6.01
C THR A 150 13.26 -4.82 5.15
N ASP A 151 14.40 -4.38 5.65
CA ASP A 151 15.70 -4.62 5.03
C ASP A 151 16.30 -5.94 5.54
N PHE A 152 16.80 -6.76 4.62
CA PHE A 152 17.52 -8.01 4.92
C PHE A 152 19.03 -7.79 4.89
N TYR A 153 19.46 -6.54 5.07
CA TYR A 153 20.86 -6.19 5.25
C TYR A 153 20.96 -5.11 6.31
N SER A 154 22.10 -5.05 6.98
CA SER A 154 22.45 -3.98 7.87
C SER A 154 23.84 -3.47 7.50
N ILE A 155 24.07 -2.20 7.77
CA ILE A 155 25.41 -1.60 7.64
C ILE A 155 25.91 -1.40 9.05
N ASP A 156 26.93 -2.17 9.42
CA ASP A 156 27.61 -1.98 10.70
C ASP A 156 28.66 -0.89 10.52
N PRO A 157 28.50 0.31 11.11
CA PRO A 157 29.49 1.35 11.03
C PRO A 157 30.76 0.93 11.80
N MET A 158 31.88 0.95 11.13
CA MET A 158 33.19 0.59 11.74
C MET A 158 34.08 1.82 11.98
N PHE A 159 33.50 3.02 11.93
CA PHE A 159 34.21 4.26 12.06
C PHE A 159 33.61 5.15 13.16
N GLU A 160 34.41 5.54 14.16
CA GLU A 160 34.00 6.45 15.22
C GLU A 160 35.02 7.60 15.33
N PHE A 161 34.60 8.78 15.81
CA PHE A 161 35.45 9.91 16.16
C PHE A 161 35.75 9.91 17.66
N PRO A 162 36.97 10.30 18.10
CA PRO A 162 38.14 10.73 17.33
C PRO A 162 38.91 9.55 16.72
N PHE A 163 39.49 9.78 15.54
CA PHE A 163 40.17 8.78 14.74
C PHE A 163 41.60 9.23 14.42
N SER A 164 42.57 8.31 14.48
CA SER A 164 43.90 8.48 13.95
C SER A 164 44.30 7.32 13.06
N ASN A 165 44.88 7.60 11.90
CA ASN A 165 45.46 6.59 11.02
C ASN A 165 46.97 6.63 11.13
N GLU A 166 47.57 5.59 11.71
CA GLU A 166 49.01 5.54 11.98
C GLU A 166 49.78 4.73 10.91
N SER A 167 49.11 4.15 9.90
CA SER A 167 49.78 3.40 8.83
C SER A 167 49.89 4.23 7.55
N LEU A 168 51.06 4.25 6.96
CA LEU A 168 51.32 4.86 5.66
C LEU A 168 51.20 3.84 4.49
N THR A 169 51.14 2.57 4.81
CA THR A 169 51.23 1.48 3.82
C THR A 169 50.03 0.59 3.75
N GLU A 170 49.16 0.59 4.78
CA GLU A 170 47.96 -0.25 4.82
C GLU A 170 46.69 0.62 4.91
N PRO A 171 45.63 0.27 4.17
CA PRO A 171 44.34 0.94 4.30
C PRO A 171 43.66 0.47 5.59
N LEU A 172 43.87 1.22 6.70
CA LEU A 172 43.25 0.91 8.00
C LEU A 172 41.87 1.48 8.18
N LEU A 173 41.35 2.19 7.18
CA LEU A 173 40.05 2.86 7.25
C LEU A 173 38.97 1.98 6.64
N VAL A 174 38.16 1.38 7.50
CA VAL A 174 36.94 0.65 7.09
C VAL A 174 35.76 1.47 7.61
N PHE A 175 34.95 2.03 6.70
CA PHE A 175 33.81 2.88 7.05
C PHE A 175 32.63 2.09 7.55
N GLY A 176 32.48 0.83 7.12
CA GLY A 176 31.45 -0.07 7.54
C GLY A 176 31.49 -1.39 6.77
N GLU A 177 30.83 -2.36 7.30
CA GLU A 177 30.63 -3.67 6.67
C GLU A 177 29.13 -3.91 6.42
N ILE A 178 28.80 -4.45 5.24
CA ILE A 178 27.42 -4.81 4.90
C ILE A 178 27.20 -6.24 5.38
N GLN A 179 26.31 -6.40 6.35
CA GLN A 179 25.86 -7.70 6.84
C GLN A 179 24.59 -8.10 6.06
N ILE A 180 24.63 -9.23 5.36
CA ILE A 180 23.48 -9.75 4.60
C ILE A 180 22.82 -10.86 5.42
N LYS A 181 21.52 -10.68 5.66
CA LYS A 181 20.66 -11.69 6.30
C LYS A 181 19.87 -12.39 5.20
N THR A 182 19.97 -13.71 5.14
CA THR A 182 19.25 -14.53 4.15
C THR A 182 17.85 -14.93 4.59
N GLU A 183 17.45 -14.54 5.81
CA GLU A 183 16.13 -14.78 6.38
C GLU A 183 15.71 -13.58 7.24
N GLY A 184 14.42 -13.27 7.26
CA GLY A 184 13.86 -12.19 8.07
C GLY A 184 12.37 -12.38 8.29
N VAL A 185 11.88 -11.77 9.37
CA VAL A 185 10.46 -11.79 9.77
C VAL A 185 9.83 -10.46 9.42
N ILE A 186 8.68 -10.52 8.75
CA ILE A 186 7.84 -9.36 8.45
C ILE A 186 6.56 -9.51 9.25
N THR A 187 6.39 -8.68 10.27
CA THR A 187 5.16 -8.66 11.06
C THR A 187 4.14 -7.76 10.38
N TYR A 188 3.02 -8.33 9.96
CA TYR A 188 1.94 -7.64 9.28
C TYR A 188 0.70 -7.49 10.15
N TYR A 189 0.20 -6.28 10.32
CA TYR A 189 -0.91 -5.94 11.22
C TYR A 189 -2.22 -5.60 10.49
N GLY A 190 -2.25 -5.70 9.15
CA GLY A 190 -3.45 -5.43 8.38
C GLY A 190 -4.60 -6.41 8.64
N ASP A 191 -5.80 -6.03 8.21
CA ASP A 191 -7.00 -6.87 8.40
C ASP A 191 -7.17 -7.90 7.29
N ALA A 192 -6.61 -7.66 6.10
CA ALA A 192 -6.70 -8.55 4.93
C ALA A 192 -5.31 -8.84 4.34
N GLU A 193 -5.21 -9.95 3.60
CA GLU A 193 -3.98 -10.32 2.90
C GLU A 193 -3.60 -9.31 1.82
N ILE A 194 -2.32 -9.00 1.73
CA ILE A 194 -1.78 -8.04 0.75
C ILE A 194 -0.55 -8.59 0.05
N GLY A 195 -0.34 -8.20 -1.21
CA GLY A 195 0.91 -8.42 -1.93
C GLY A 195 2.03 -7.52 -1.41
N VAL A 196 3.26 -7.89 -1.73
CA VAL A 196 4.48 -7.18 -1.35
C VAL A 196 5.22 -6.66 -2.57
N THR A 197 6.04 -5.64 -2.36
CA THR A 197 7.06 -5.23 -3.32
C THR A 197 8.43 -5.66 -2.80
N ILE A 198 9.14 -6.49 -3.57
CA ILE A 198 10.47 -6.98 -3.22
C ILE A 198 11.47 -6.26 -4.10
N TYR A 199 12.45 -5.63 -3.49
CA TYR A 199 13.58 -4.99 -4.15
C TYR A 199 14.82 -5.85 -3.92
N ILE A 200 15.53 -6.14 -5.00
CA ILE A 200 16.80 -6.87 -4.95
C ILE A 200 17.84 -6.02 -5.65
N HIS A 201 18.81 -5.52 -4.90
CA HIS A 201 19.96 -4.80 -5.44
C HIS A 201 21.16 -5.73 -5.52
N ALA A 202 21.81 -5.82 -6.68
CA ALA A 202 22.99 -6.62 -6.89
C ALA A 202 24.27 -5.78 -6.77
N ILE A 203 25.10 -6.06 -5.78
CA ILE A 203 26.45 -5.49 -5.62
C ILE A 203 27.51 -6.26 -6.40
N GLY A 204 27.14 -7.42 -6.96
CA GLY A 204 28.02 -8.29 -7.74
C GLY A 204 27.23 -9.35 -8.49
N PRO A 205 27.90 -10.23 -9.24
CA PRO A 205 27.24 -11.27 -10.00
C PRO A 205 26.56 -12.30 -9.09
N ALA A 206 25.35 -12.73 -9.51
CA ALA A 206 24.59 -13.79 -8.85
C ALA A 206 23.87 -14.67 -9.89
N SER A 207 23.50 -15.88 -9.48
CA SER A 207 22.77 -16.79 -10.37
C SER A 207 21.61 -17.47 -9.65
N ASN A 208 20.49 -17.61 -10.38
CA ASN A 208 19.29 -18.34 -9.97
C ASN A 208 18.79 -17.96 -8.56
N ILE A 209 18.16 -16.79 -8.47
CA ILE A 209 17.62 -16.31 -7.20
C ILE A 209 16.36 -17.08 -6.86
N ASN A 210 16.30 -17.60 -5.62
CA ASN A 210 15.11 -18.23 -5.06
C ASN A 210 14.68 -17.47 -3.82
N ILE A 211 13.42 -17.11 -3.77
CA ILE A 211 12.77 -16.43 -2.65
C ILE A 211 11.73 -17.39 -2.08
N TYR A 212 11.64 -17.48 -0.77
CA TYR A 212 10.74 -18.38 -0.07
C TYR A 212 9.93 -17.60 0.96
N ASN A 213 8.64 -17.92 1.06
CA ASN A 213 7.88 -17.68 2.28
C ASN A 213 7.84 -19.04 3.01
N THR A 214 8.53 -19.14 4.14
CA THR A 214 8.72 -20.43 4.83
C THR A 214 7.45 -20.91 5.54
N GLU A 215 6.53 -20.00 5.87
CA GLU A 215 5.25 -20.32 6.49
C GLU A 215 4.26 -20.92 5.48
N THR A 216 4.08 -20.26 4.33
CA THR A 216 3.14 -20.70 3.28
C THR A 216 3.76 -21.75 2.37
N ARG A 217 5.09 -21.93 2.42
CA ARG A 217 5.89 -22.79 1.53
C ARG A 217 5.84 -22.36 0.07
N GLU A 218 5.51 -21.13 -0.18
CA GLU A 218 5.53 -20.51 -1.50
C GLU A 218 6.97 -20.26 -1.94
N VAL A 219 7.23 -20.41 -3.22
CA VAL A 219 8.56 -20.25 -3.80
C VAL A 219 8.50 -19.44 -5.09
N MET A 220 9.37 -18.45 -5.20
CA MET A 220 9.59 -17.71 -6.43
C MET A 220 11.02 -17.90 -6.91
N LYS A 221 11.19 -18.30 -8.19
CA LYS A 221 12.50 -18.56 -8.78
C LYS A 221 12.72 -17.72 -10.01
N ILE A 222 13.86 -17.02 -10.03
CA ILE A 222 14.32 -16.22 -11.18
C ILE A 222 15.46 -17.00 -11.88
N ASP A 223 15.20 -17.43 -13.11
CA ASP A 223 16.15 -18.16 -13.95
C ASP A 223 17.08 -17.18 -14.68
N THR A 224 18.33 -17.14 -14.26
CA THR A 224 19.34 -16.24 -14.85
C THR A 224 19.81 -16.70 -16.25
N VAL A 225 19.59 -17.95 -16.65
CA VAL A 225 19.88 -18.41 -18.01
C VAL A 225 18.86 -17.80 -18.99
N LYS A 226 17.60 -17.76 -18.60
CA LYS A 226 16.56 -17.05 -19.37
C LYS A 226 16.82 -15.54 -19.40
N LEU A 227 17.25 -14.96 -18.27
CA LEU A 227 17.61 -13.57 -18.16
C LEU A 227 18.77 -13.21 -19.12
N GLN A 228 19.80 -14.02 -19.16
CA GLN A 228 20.93 -13.84 -20.09
C GLN A 228 20.52 -13.90 -21.56
N LYS A 229 19.59 -14.79 -21.92
CA LYS A 229 19.03 -14.85 -23.28
C LYS A 229 18.25 -13.61 -23.65
N LEU A 230 17.56 -12.99 -22.66
CA LEU A 230 16.73 -11.82 -22.90
C LEU A 230 17.55 -10.51 -22.95
N THR A 231 18.51 -10.36 -22.05
CA THR A 231 19.25 -9.08 -21.83
C THR A 231 20.71 -9.12 -22.26
N GLY A 232 21.19 -10.30 -22.71
CA GLY A 232 22.60 -10.51 -23.09
C GLY A 232 23.54 -10.80 -21.94
N LYS A 233 23.14 -10.55 -20.68
CA LYS A 233 23.95 -10.76 -19.47
C LYS A 233 23.08 -11.39 -18.37
N GLY A 234 23.70 -12.15 -17.46
CA GLY A 234 23.07 -12.56 -16.20
C GLY A 234 22.91 -11.37 -15.25
N ILE A 235 22.79 -11.63 -13.97
CA ILE A 235 22.80 -10.58 -12.94
C ILE A 235 24.22 -10.07 -12.78
N VAL A 236 24.39 -8.76 -12.82
CA VAL A 236 25.67 -8.06 -12.65
C VAL A 236 25.54 -6.99 -11.58
N ALA A 237 26.69 -6.43 -11.15
CA ALA A 237 26.67 -5.33 -10.18
C ALA A 237 25.86 -4.13 -10.69
N SER A 238 25.17 -3.45 -9.77
CA SER A 238 24.25 -2.32 -10.03
C SER A 238 22.98 -2.68 -10.79
N ASP A 239 22.62 -3.96 -10.84
CA ASP A 239 21.28 -4.38 -11.27
C ASP A 239 20.29 -4.23 -10.13
N ASP A 240 19.12 -3.66 -10.42
CA ASP A 240 17.98 -3.61 -9.51
C ASP A 240 16.83 -4.45 -10.06
N ILE A 241 16.33 -5.40 -9.27
CA ILE A 241 15.15 -6.18 -9.61
C ILE A 241 14.00 -5.76 -8.69
N VAL A 242 12.89 -5.37 -9.28
CA VAL A 242 11.67 -4.99 -8.56
C VAL A 242 10.59 -5.99 -8.87
N ILE A 243 10.06 -6.63 -7.84
CA ILE A 243 8.99 -7.62 -7.91
C ILE A 243 7.78 -7.07 -7.20
N ASN A 244 6.67 -6.86 -7.91
CA ASN A 244 5.39 -6.49 -7.32
C ASN A 244 4.46 -7.70 -7.35
N THR A 245 4.01 -8.15 -6.18
CA THR A 245 3.12 -9.31 -6.06
C THR A 245 1.66 -8.92 -5.85
N SER A 246 1.34 -7.62 -5.84
CA SER A 246 -0.01 -7.10 -5.62
C SER A 246 -1.01 -7.66 -6.62
N LYS A 247 -2.17 -8.05 -6.14
CA LYS A 247 -3.24 -8.61 -6.97
C LYS A 247 -3.69 -7.58 -8.02
N GLY A 248 -3.62 -7.98 -9.30
CA GLY A 248 -3.97 -7.11 -10.43
C GLY A 248 -2.81 -6.28 -10.99
N ASP A 249 -1.65 -6.24 -10.32
CA ASP A 249 -0.46 -5.48 -10.75
C ASP A 249 0.83 -6.30 -10.59
N LYS A 250 0.73 -7.61 -10.84
CA LYS A 250 1.88 -8.51 -10.74
C LYS A 250 2.90 -8.22 -11.82
N SER A 251 4.12 -7.86 -11.42
CA SER A 251 5.20 -7.51 -12.34
C SER A 251 6.58 -7.86 -11.79
N ILE A 252 7.52 -8.10 -12.69
CA ILE A 252 8.94 -8.24 -12.35
C ILE A 252 9.73 -7.44 -13.37
N THR A 253 10.51 -6.50 -12.89
CA THR A 253 11.29 -5.58 -13.71
C THR A 253 12.74 -5.61 -13.28
N LEU A 254 13.64 -5.77 -14.24
CA LEU A 254 15.07 -5.52 -14.06
C LEU A 254 15.38 -4.11 -14.53
N ILE A 255 16.02 -3.33 -13.71
CA ILE A 255 16.54 -2.01 -14.05
C ILE A 255 18.06 -2.12 -14.14
N ARG A 256 18.61 -1.85 -15.31
CA ARG A 256 20.05 -1.92 -15.60
C ARG A 256 20.47 -0.69 -16.37
N GLU A 257 21.45 0.06 -15.88
CA GLU A 257 21.96 1.27 -16.52
C GLU A 257 20.83 2.26 -16.89
N GLY A 258 19.78 2.35 -16.06
CA GLY A 258 18.61 3.21 -16.28
C GLY A 258 17.59 2.67 -17.29
N VAL A 259 17.81 1.48 -17.86
CA VAL A 259 16.87 0.82 -18.76
C VAL A 259 16.07 -0.25 -18.01
N SER A 260 14.75 -0.24 -18.18
CA SER A 260 13.83 -1.19 -17.55
C SER A 260 13.51 -2.35 -18.51
N TYR A 261 13.68 -3.58 -18.04
CA TYR A 261 13.36 -4.81 -18.75
C TYR A 261 12.27 -5.57 -17.99
N ASN A 262 11.18 -5.91 -18.67
CA ASN A 262 10.20 -6.84 -18.10
C ASN A 262 10.78 -8.27 -18.18
N ILE A 263 11.04 -8.86 -17.02
CA ILE A 263 11.65 -10.18 -16.89
C ILE A 263 10.66 -11.25 -16.38
N LEU A 264 9.37 -11.03 -16.53
CA LEU A 264 8.33 -11.97 -16.10
C LEU A 264 8.54 -13.38 -16.69
N ASN A 265 9.01 -13.45 -17.95
CA ASN A 265 9.30 -14.73 -18.62
C ASN A 265 10.56 -15.45 -18.08
N CYS A 266 11.34 -14.78 -17.24
CA CYS A 266 12.50 -15.38 -16.58
C CYS A 266 12.12 -16.16 -15.31
N LEU A 267 10.86 -16.10 -14.89
CA LEU A 267 10.39 -16.92 -13.79
C LEU A 267 10.31 -18.41 -14.17
N ASP A 268 10.44 -19.25 -13.14
CA ASP A 268 10.09 -20.68 -13.25
C ASP A 268 8.56 -20.81 -13.41
N LYS A 269 8.12 -21.87 -14.06
CA LYS A 269 6.70 -22.15 -14.28
C LYS A 269 5.93 -22.43 -12.98
N ASN A 270 6.62 -22.92 -11.96
CA ASN A 270 6.06 -23.26 -10.65
C ASN A 270 6.29 -22.15 -9.63
N THR A 271 6.39 -20.92 -10.07
CA THR A 271 6.57 -19.76 -9.20
C THR A 271 5.26 -19.34 -8.57
N ASP A 272 5.27 -19.17 -7.26
CA ASP A 272 4.16 -18.62 -6.49
C ASP A 272 4.29 -17.10 -6.35
N TRP A 273 3.16 -16.43 -6.13
CA TRP A 273 3.11 -14.99 -5.88
C TRP A 273 2.76 -14.75 -4.43
N PHE A 274 3.70 -14.25 -3.68
CA PHE A 274 3.58 -14.05 -2.24
C PHE A 274 2.47 -13.10 -1.84
N THR A 275 1.80 -13.44 -0.74
CA THR A 275 0.92 -12.55 0.01
C THR A 275 1.32 -12.56 1.48
N LEU A 276 1.16 -11.44 2.16
CA LEU A 276 1.30 -11.36 3.61
C LEU A 276 -0.03 -11.67 4.26
N ALA A 277 -0.02 -12.65 5.15
CA ALA A 277 -1.11 -12.90 6.07
C ALA A 277 -0.88 -12.12 7.38
N LYS A 278 -1.93 -11.89 8.14
CA LYS A 278 -1.84 -11.23 9.45
C LYS A 278 -0.96 -12.01 10.41
N GLY A 279 -0.03 -11.33 11.04
CA GLY A 279 0.98 -11.89 11.94
C GLY A 279 2.37 -11.91 11.32
N ASP A 280 3.20 -12.82 11.76
CA ASP A 280 4.56 -12.95 11.29
C ASP A 280 4.62 -13.74 9.99
N ASN A 281 5.36 -13.23 9.03
CA ASN A 281 5.64 -13.87 7.74
C ASN A 281 7.16 -13.98 7.61
N ILE A 282 7.66 -15.19 7.44
CA ILE A 282 9.09 -15.45 7.41
C ILE A 282 9.53 -15.60 5.96
N PHE A 283 10.33 -14.63 5.48
CA PHE A 283 10.93 -14.67 4.16
C PHE A 283 12.38 -15.11 4.24
N ALA A 284 12.77 -15.98 3.33
CA ALA A 284 14.15 -16.39 3.13
C ALA A 284 14.50 -16.33 1.65
N PHE A 285 15.78 -16.11 1.34
CA PHE A 285 16.26 -16.12 -0.03
C PHE A 285 17.59 -16.82 -0.17
N THR A 286 17.79 -17.42 -1.33
CA THR A 286 19.03 -18.11 -1.71
C THR A 286 19.36 -17.78 -3.17
N ALA A 287 20.59 -18.08 -3.56
CA ALA A 287 21.02 -18.08 -4.95
C ALA A 287 21.98 -19.27 -5.16
N ASP A 288 22.04 -19.80 -6.36
CA ASP A 288 22.97 -20.89 -6.68
C ASP A 288 24.43 -20.43 -6.55
N SER A 289 24.68 -19.15 -6.83
CA SER A 289 25.96 -18.47 -6.56
C SER A 289 25.75 -17.00 -6.29
N GLY A 290 26.63 -16.38 -5.48
CA GLY A 290 26.65 -14.94 -5.23
C GLY A 290 25.50 -14.44 -4.35
N VAL A 291 24.99 -15.25 -3.42
CA VAL A 291 23.94 -14.81 -2.48
C VAL A 291 24.38 -13.60 -1.66
N THR A 292 25.66 -13.53 -1.28
CA THR A 292 26.26 -12.41 -0.55
C THR A 292 26.40 -11.13 -1.39
N ASN A 293 26.16 -11.22 -2.68
CA ASN A 293 26.14 -10.06 -3.59
C ASN A 293 24.74 -9.46 -3.76
N LEU A 294 23.75 -9.93 -3.02
CA LEU A 294 22.36 -9.51 -3.17
C LEU A 294 21.86 -8.85 -1.87
N GLN A 295 21.34 -7.66 -1.99
CA GLN A 295 20.66 -6.95 -0.92
C GLN A 295 19.16 -7.00 -1.16
N PHE A 296 18.41 -7.55 -0.20
CA PHE A 296 16.97 -7.66 -0.28
C PHE A 296 16.29 -6.64 0.61
N ARG A 297 15.19 -6.09 0.10
CA ARG A 297 14.26 -5.22 0.83
C ARG A 297 12.85 -5.65 0.46
N ILE A 298 11.98 -5.74 1.44
CA ILE A 298 10.56 -5.99 1.22
C ILE A 298 9.77 -4.81 1.75
N GLU A 299 8.87 -4.28 0.91
CA GLU A 299 7.96 -3.20 1.27
C GLU A 299 6.53 -3.70 1.17
N ASN A 300 5.72 -3.36 2.15
CA ASN A 300 4.29 -3.62 2.14
C ASN A 300 3.50 -2.44 2.67
N LYS A 301 2.29 -2.30 2.15
CA LYS A 301 1.29 -1.39 2.68
C LYS A 301 0.48 -2.10 3.76
N VAL A 302 -0.10 -1.35 4.69
CA VAL A 302 -1.06 -1.89 5.65
C VAL A 302 -2.46 -1.55 5.17
N ILE A 303 -3.33 -2.57 5.04
CA ILE A 303 -4.71 -2.39 4.61
C ILE A 303 -5.69 -2.80 5.70
N TYR A 304 -6.82 -2.11 5.72
CA TYR A 304 -7.90 -2.31 6.66
C TYR A 304 -9.22 -2.51 5.93
N GLU A 305 -10.04 -3.44 6.44
CA GLU A 305 -11.39 -3.68 5.93
C GLU A 305 -12.39 -2.61 6.37
N GLY A 306 -12.11 -1.93 7.46
CA GLY A 306 -12.94 -0.86 8.00
C GLY A 306 -12.17 0.07 8.95
N VAL A 307 -12.85 1.11 9.41
CA VAL A 307 -12.33 2.18 10.26
C VAL A 307 -12.97 2.14 11.65
#